data_63cf259571e2080ea3259bcb8d3be4b1
#
_entry.id   63cf259571e2080ea3259bcb8d3be4b1
#
_cell.length_a   1.000
_cell.length_b   1.000
_cell.length_c   1.000
_cell.angle_alpha   90.00
_cell.angle_beta   90.00
_cell.angle_gamma   90.00
#
_symmetry.space_group_name_H-M   'P 1'
#
loop_
_entity.id
_entity.type
_entity.pdbx_description
1 polymer ?
#
loop_
_entity_poly.entity_id
_entity_poly.type
_entity_poly.pdbx_seq_one_letter_code
_entity_poly.pdbx_strand_id
1 'polypeptide(L)'
;MEKSILRIAILTLISVFLVLGCAEQNVNREDDLTLPDFSFIGLSEPLVDKENIQVSVHVKIPYTELQFIRTGDEYLARYEIAVNLADKNKERIAGTIWSDTLRLSEYKDTRNNSNTVTSVKTFKVPASELTINVRVTDLYTKKSSVLSDGVDQSKMYAGELSLGNIIIMDNGVEGVSRLLMNESFYEIIDTLHFKVRLLGDHHPFKVKYELKVKDETKVNKTILLDHAGSIDSLLNFVVPLTDMHYSNYSLFMIAEDAKGNRVMTKSNFRVRIRGVNFEVDNMDDAMKQLVYLANNRQIKEMMKGNELEKTENFKNFWAALDPTPGTIENELMEEYYRRVAFSMEAFTVVQEGWKTDRGMI
;
A
#
# COMPACT_ATOMS: atom_id res chain seq x y z
N MET A 1 47.63 3.59 -47.38
CA MET A 1 46.76 2.37 -47.32
C MET A 1 46.43 1.98 -45.87
N GLU A 2 47.35 2.07 -44.92
CA GLU A 2 47.08 1.68 -43.49
C GLU A 2 46.01 2.50 -42.76
N LYS A 3 45.91 3.82 -43.04
CA LYS A 3 44.92 4.69 -42.38
C LYS A 3 43.46 4.44 -42.82
N SER A 4 43.25 3.83 -43.98
CA SER A 4 41.92 3.49 -44.50
C SER A 4 41.40 2.19 -43.89
N ILE A 5 42.31 1.22 -43.66
CA ILE A 5 41.96 -0.08 -43.06
C ILE A 5 41.60 0.10 -41.58
N LEU A 6 42.27 0.99 -40.86
CA LEU A 6 41.99 1.29 -39.45
C LEU A 6 40.61 1.97 -39.25
N ARG A 7 40.20 2.84 -40.20
CA ARG A 7 38.89 3.49 -40.16
C ARG A 7 37.74 2.52 -40.45
N ILE A 8 37.93 1.57 -41.33
CA ILE A 8 36.94 0.54 -41.64
C ILE A 8 36.81 -0.43 -40.47
N ALA A 9 37.88 -0.83 -39.80
CA ALA A 9 37.89 -1.69 -38.64
C ALA A 9 37.19 -1.03 -37.42
N ILE A 10 37.35 0.29 -37.21
CA ILE A 10 36.68 1.04 -36.15
C ILE A 10 35.18 1.20 -36.42
N LEU A 11 34.80 1.44 -37.69
CA LEU A 11 33.38 1.52 -38.09
C LEU A 11 32.64 0.19 -37.98
N THR A 12 33.29 -0.93 -38.27
CA THR A 12 32.71 -2.26 -38.08
C THR A 12 32.61 -2.65 -36.58
N LEU A 13 33.57 -2.24 -35.76
CA LEU A 13 33.50 -2.48 -34.31
C LEU A 13 32.38 -1.66 -33.63
N ILE A 14 32.13 -0.42 -34.08
CA ILE A 14 31.03 0.42 -33.56
C ILE A 14 29.67 -0.12 -34.01
N SER A 15 29.55 -0.69 -35.23
CA SER A 15 28.31 -1.29 -35.69
C SER A 15 27.96 -2.60 -34.96
N VAL A 16 28.97 -3.37 -34.53
CA VAL A 16 28.77 -4.60 -33.75
C VAL A 16 28.38 -4.28 -32.30
N PHE A 17 28.90 -3.18 -31.72
CA PHE A 17 28.47 -2.74 -30.39
C PHE A 17 27.06 -2.12 -30.35
N LEU A 18 26.58 -1.56 -31.46
CA LEU A 18 25.20 -1.01 -31.55
C LEU A 18 24.14 -2.10 -31.78
N VAL A 19 24.52 -3.30 -32.23
CA VAL A 19 23.59 -4.44 -32.39
C VAL A 19 23.51 -5.30 -31.13
N LEU A 20 24.49 -5.22 -30.23
CA LEU A 20 24.49 -5.93 -28.94
C LEU A 20 23.82 -5.15 -27.82
N GLY A 21 23.37 -3.90 -28.07
CA GLY A 21 22.69 -3.05 -27.09
C GLY A 21 21.17 -3.13 -27.09
N CYS A 22 20.55 -3.90 -27.97
CA CYS A 22 19.11 -4.18 -27.99
C CYS A 22 18.88 -5.70 -27.87
N ALA A 23 19.46 -6.34 -26.86
CA ALA A 23 18.81 -7.48 -26.26
C ALA A 23 17.71 -6.88 -25.36
N GLU A 24 16.55 -6.59 -25.96
CA GLU A 24 15.30 -6.56 -25.20
C GLU A 24 15.29 -7.83 -24.38
N GLN A 25 15.44 -7.70 -23.06
CA GLN A 25 14.96 -8.71 -22.16
C GLN A 25 13.45 -8.80 -22.48
N ASN A 26 13.06 -9.75 -23.30
CA ASN A 26 11.73 -10.29 -23.33
C ASN A 26 11.54 -10.93 -21.94
N VAL A 27 11.21 -10.11 -20.96
CA VAL A 27 10.59 -10.57 -19.74
C VAL A 27 9.27 -11.17 -20.22
N ASN A 28 9.17 -12.48 -20.19
CA ASN A 28 7.94 -13.21 -20.48
C ASN A 28 6.92 -12.74 -19.43
N ARG A 29 6.06 -11.77 -19.79
CA ARG A 29 5.00 -11.23 -18.94
C ARG A 29 4.00 -12.28 -18.46
N GLU A 30 3.90 -13.42 -19.14
CA GLU A 30 3.11 -14.56 -18.66
C GLU A 30 3.67 -15.17 -17.36
N ASP A 31 4.99 -15.13 -17.15
CA ASP A 31 5.60 -15.60 -15.90
C ASP A 31 5.42 -14.61 -14.73
N ASP A 32 5.32 -13.31 -14.99
CA ASP A 32 5.07 -12.28 -13.98
C ASP A 32 3.66 -12.35 -13.38
N LEU A 33 2.65 -12.71 -14.15
CA LEU A 33 1.26 -12.89 -13.70
C LEU A 33 1.07 -14.09 -12.74
N THR A 34 2.10 -14.86 -12.47
CA THR A 34 2.05 -16.05 -11.61
C THR A 34 2.96 -15.96 -10.39
N LEU A 35 3.54 -14.80 -10.10
CA LEU A 35 4.29 -14.55 -8.87
C LEU A 35 3.34 -14.28 -7.71
N PRO A 36 3.66 -14.72 -6.47
CA PRO A 36 2.80 -14.44 -5.32
C PRO A 36 2.71 -12.92 -5.09
N ASP A 37 1.51 -12.37 -5.18
CA ASP A 37 1.25 -10.99 -4.78
C ASP A 37 1.07 -10.91 -3.27
N PHE A 38 1.62 -9.88 -2.65
CA PHE A 38 1.50 -9.66 -1.22
C PHE A 38 1.63 -8.18 -0.90
N SER A 39 1.24 -7.80 0.30
CA SER A 39 1.48 -6.46 0.83
C SER A 39 2.27 -6.51 2.13
N PHE A 40 3.05 -5.48 2.41
CA PHE A 40 3.67 -5.31 3.71
C PHE A 40 3.66 -3.85 4.15
N ILE A 41 3.80 -3.64 5.45
CA ILE A 41 4.01 -2.33 6.06
C ILE A 41 5.09 -2.44 7.13
N GLY A 42 6.02 -1.50 7.12
CA GLY A 42 7.01 -1.31 8.18
C GLY A 42 6.56 -0.19 9.11
N LEU A 43 6.36 -0.50 10.38
CA LEU A 43 5.99 0.47 11.41
C LEU A 43 7.14 0.64 12.37
N SER A 44 7.51 1.89 12.63
CA SER A 44 8.61 2.23 13.52
C SER A 44 8.10 2.93 14.76
N GLU A 45 8.59 2.48 15.90
CA GLU A 45 8.33 3.06 17.21
C GLU A 45 9.62 3.47 17.88
N PRO A 46 9.65 4.64 18.57
CA PRO A 46 10.80 5.06 19.34
C PRO A 46 11.02 4.15 20.53
N LEU A 47 12.27 4.00 20.94
CA LEU A 47 12.67 3.34 22.17
C LEU A 47 13.27 4.35 23.16
N VAL A 48 13.19 4.04 24.44
CA VAL A 48 13.67 4.89 25.53
C VAL A 48 15.18 5.17 25.44
N ASP A 49 15.95 4.23 24.88
CA ASP A 49 17.41 4.39 24.68
C ASP A 49 17.78 5.43 23.60
N LYS A 50 16.83 5.85 22.74
CA LYS A 50 16.97 6.85 21.67
C LYS A 50 18.04 6.56 20.61
N GLU A 51 18.85 5.56 20.82
CA GLU A 51 19.86 5.09 19.86
C GLU A 51 19.26 4.09 18.88
N ASN A 52 18.22 3.39 19.33
CA ASN A 52 17.53 2.36 18.57
C ASN A 52 16.04 2.68 18.43
N ILE A 53 15.47 2.08 17.40
CA ILE A 53 14.03 2.02 17.16
C ILE A 53 13.56 0.58 17.11
N GLN A 54 12.29 0.37 17.36
CA GLN A 54 11.62 -0.88 17.09
C GLN A 54 10.94 -0.79 15.74
N VAL A 55 11.28 -1.67 14.80
CA VAL A 55 10.63 -1.79 13.49
C VAL A 55 9.83 -3.07 13.45
N SER A 56 8.51 -2.96 13.29
CA SER A 56 7.61 -4.10 13.13
C SER A 56 7.20 -4.21 11.66
N VAL A 57 7.58 -5.31 11.03
CA VAL A 57 7.25 -5.60 9.62
C VAL A 57 6.06 -6.56 9.60
N HIS A 58 4.95 -6.08 9.10
CA HIS A 58 3.70 -6.83 8.92
C HIS A 58 3.60 -7.24 7.45
N VAL A 59 3.43 -8.53 7.19
CA VAL A 59 3.29 -9.08 5.84
C VAL A 59 1.94 -9.75 5.72
N LYS A 60 1.20 -9.45 4.65
CA LYS A 60 -0.13 -10.00 4.36
C LYS A 60 -0.10 -10.66 2.98
N ILE A 61 -0.51 -11.93 2.93
CA ILE A 61 -0.54 -12.73 1.70
C ILE A 61 -1.97 -13.25 1.51
N PRO A 62 -2.65 -12.93 0.39
CA PRO A 62 -3.93 -13.55 0.05
C PRO A 62 -3.78 -15.06 -0.15
N TYR A 63 -4.79 -15.84 0.24
CA TYR A 63 -4.73 -17.30 0.03
C TYR A 63 -4.64 -17.67 -1.45
N THR A 64 -5.27 -16.89 -2.31
CA THR A 64 -5.26 -17.07 -3.77
C THR A 64 -3.88 -17.00 -4.41
N GLU A 65 -2.92 -16.36 -3.73
CA GLU A 65 -1.54 -16.19 -4.18
C GLU A 65 -0.63 -17.36 -3.81
N LEU A 66 -1.16 -18.34 -3.06
CA LEU A 66 -0.42 -19.53 -2.64
C LEU A 66 -0.95 -20.77 -3.33
N GLN A 67 -0.04 -21.66 -3.73
CA GLN A 67 -0.41 -22.98 -4.26
C GLN A 67 -0.83 -23.91 -3.15
N PHE A 68 -2.09 -24.32 -3.17
CA PHE A 68 -2.59 -25.36 -2.30
C PHE A 68 -2.52 -26.74 -2.96
N ILE A 69 -2.03 -27.72 -2.23
CA ILE A 69 -2.06 -29.14 -2.62
C ILE A 69 -2.97 -29.90 -1.66
N ARG A 70 -3.79 -30.80 -2.21
CA ARG A 70 -4.62 -31.68 -1.39
C ARG A 70 -3.78 -32.79 -0.77
N THR A 71 -3.88 -32.96 0.54
CA THR A 71 -3.20 -34.01 1.29
C THR A 71 -4.22 -34.66 2.24
N GLY A 72 -4.75 -35.81 1.84
CA GLY A 72 -5.87 -36.43 2.54
C GLY A 72 -7.14 -35.58 2.42
N ASP A 73 -7.67 -35.15 3.57
CA ASP A 73 -8.86 -34.32 3.66
C ASP A 73 -8.56 -32.83 3.85
N GLU A 74 -7.29 -32.43 3.77
CA GLU A 74 -6.85 -31.06 3.94
C GLU A 74 -6.21 -30.50 2.67
N TYR A 75 -6.23 -29.15 2.55
CA TYR A 75 -5.49 -28.38 1.55
C TYR A 75 -4.34 -27.65 2.24
N LEU A 76 -3.10 -27.87 1.78
CA LEU A 76 -1.90 -27.34 2.37
C LEU A 76 -1.23 -26.37 1.43
N ALA A 77 -0.90 -25.17 1.91
CA ALA A 77 0.05 -24.26 1.26
C ALA A 77 1.28 -24.07 2.15
N ARG A 78 2.46 -24.07 1.53
CA ARG A 78 3.72 -23.82 2.23
C ARG A 78 4.41 -22.63 1.63
N TYR A 79 4.79 -21.68 2.47
CA TYR A 79 5.44 -20.45 2.04
C TYR A 79 6.62 -20.09 2.94
N GLU A 80 7.51 -19.26 2.42
CA GLU A 80 8.64 -18.69 3.14
C GLU A 80 8.60 -17.17 3.01
N ILE A 81 8.85 -16.49 4.11
CA ILE A 81 8.99 -15.04 4.15
C ILE A 81 10.42 -14.70 4.58
N ALA A 82 11.10 -13.87 3.81
CA ALA A 82 12.41 -13.31 4.15
C ALA A 82 12.27 -11.79 4.31
N VAL A 83 12.69 -11.29 5.46
CA VAL A 83 12.77 -9.84 5.73
C VAL A 83 14.22 -9.45 5.88
N ASN A 84 14.63 -8.40 5.20
CA ASN A 84 15.96 -7.81 5.31
C ASN A 84 15.83 -6.29 5.50
N LEU A 85 16.45 -5.77 6.55
CA LEU A 85 16.59 -4.35 6.82
C LEU A 85 18.03 -3.93 6.48
N ALA A 86 18.17 -2.93 5.63
CA ALA A 86 19.45 -2.41 5.19
C ALA A 86 19.53 -0.90 5.45
N ASP A 87 20.73 -0.39 5.67
CA ASP A 87 21.00 1.04 5.78
C ASP A 87 21.07 1.73 4.40
N LYS A 88 21.33 3.05 4.40
CA LYS A 88 21.51 3.85 3.17
C LYS A 88 22.64 3.36 2.26
N ASN A 89 23.62 2.62 2.79
CA ASN A 89 24.73 2.03 2.03
C ASN A 89 24.37 0.63 1.49
N LYS A 90 23.13 0.18 1.71
CA LYS A 90 22.64 -1.19 1.40
C LYS A 90 23.30 -2.29 2.22
N GLU A 91 23.95 -1.94 3.33
CA GLU A 91 24.49 -2.91 4.27
C GLU A 91 23.35 -3.46 5.14
N ARG A 92 23.33 -4.79 5.28
CA ARG A 92 22.32 -5.46 6.10
C ARG A 92 22.53 -5.15 7.58
N ILE A 93 21.53 -4.58 8.22
CA ILE A 93 21.51 -4.29 9.67
C ILE A 93 20.83 -5.44 10.43
N ALA A 94 19.69 -5.90 9.94
CA ALA A 94 18.90 -6.96 10.56
C ALA A 94 18.14 -7.76 9.50
N GLY A 95 17.60 -8.90 9.88
CA GLY A 95 16.72 -9.66 9.00
C GLY A 95 16.55 -11.10 9.49
N THR A 96 15.52 -11.73 9.00
CA THR A 96 15.17 -13.11 9.32
C THR A 96 14.49 -13.78 8.14
N ILE A 97 14.53 -15.11 8.13
CA ILE A 97 13.80 -15.95 7.18
C ILE A 97 13.04 -16.98 7.99
N TRP A 98 11.78 -17.22 7.64
CA TRP A 98 10.98 -18.28 8.24
C TRP A 98 10.00 -18.86 7.24
N SER A 99 9.63 -20.11 7.43
CA SER A 99 8.63 -20.82 6.63
C SER A 99 7.45 -21.18 7.50
N ASP A 100 6.27 -21.25 6.90
CA ASP A 100 5.05 -21.65 7.57
C ASP A 100 4.19 -22.51 6.63
N THR A 101 3.16 -23.17 7.22
CA THR A 101 2.23 -24.05 6.50
C THR A 101 0.81 -23.68 6.87
N LEU A 102 0.05 -23.25 5.88
CA LEU A 102 -1.38 -23.00 6.01
C LEU A 102 -2.15 -24.29 5.70
N ARG A 103 -3.14 -24.61 6.56
CA ARG A 103 -3.99 -25.80 6.46
C ARG A 103 -5.45 -25.39 6.39
N LEU A 104 -6.17 -25.87 5.39
CA LEU A 104 -7.59 -25.58 5.19
C LEU A 104 -8.34 -26.90 4.95
N SER A 105 -9.57 -27.01 5.50
CA SER A 105 -10.43 -28.16 5.30
C SER A 105 -11.25 -28.08 4.02
N GLU A 106 -11.56 -26.86 3.56
CA GLU A 106 -12.48 -26.64 2.45
C GLU A 106 -11.77 -26.02 1.25
N TYR A 107 -11.98 -26.59 0.05
CA TYR A 107 -11.40 -26.05 -1.18
C TYR A 107 -11.83 -24.61 -1.46
N LYS A 108 -13.09 -24.25 -1.19
CA LYS A 108 -13.60 -22.89 -1.42
C LYS A 108 -12.80 -21.83 -0.69
N ASP A 109 -12.24 -22.15 0.49
CA ASP A 109 -11.47 -21.19 1.28
C ASP A 109 -10.10 -20.88 0.65
N THR A 110 -9.56 -21.80 -0.14
CA THR A 110 -8.31 -21.59 -0.90
C THR A 110 -8.45 -20.55 -2.01
N ARG A 111 -9.68 -20.31 -2.48
CA ARG A 111 -10.01 -19.42 -3.60
C ARG A 111 -10.74 -18.15 -3.17
N ASN A 112 -10.91 -17.95 -1.87
CA ASN A 112 -11.57 -16.77 -1.34
C ASN A 112 -10.56 -15.61 -1.23
N ASN A 113 -10.72 -14.58 -2.05
CA ASN A 113 -9.87 -13.38 -2.09
C ASN A 113 -9.86 -12.60 -0.76
N SER A 114 -10.89 -12.76 0.07
CA SER A 114 -10.95 -12.11 1.38
C SER A 114 -10.09 -12.81 2.44
N ASN A 115 -9.71 -14.08 2.21
CA ASN A 115 -8.89 -14.84 3.13
C ASN A 115 -7.42 -14.48 2.95
N THR A 116 -6.77 -14.15 4.05
CA THR A 116 -5.37 -13.75 4.04
C THR A 116 -4.62 -14.34 5.24
N VAL A 117 -3.35 -14.65 5.07
CA VAL A 117 -2.45 -14.89 6.19
C VAL A 117 -1.67 -13.62 6.49
N THR A 118 -1.55 -13.29 7.77
CA THR A 118 -0.74 -12.16 8.25
C THR A 118 0.38 -12.67 9.13
N SER A 119 1.58 -12.20 8.88
CA SER A 119 2.77 -12.53 9.66
C SER A 119 3.48 -11.26 10.12
N VAL A 120 4.02 -11.25 11.34
CA VAL A 120 4.69 -10.09 11.92
C VAL A 120 6.06 -10.47 12.46
N LYS A 121 7.07 -9.64 12.16
CA LYS A 121 8.39 -9.73 12.77
C LYS A 121 8.84 -8.36 13.24
N THR A 122 9.43 -8.33 14.44
CA THR A 122 9.89 -7.10 15.08
C THR A 122 11.40 -7.15 15.22
N PHE A 123 12.04 -6.01 14.93
CA PHE A 123 13.49 -5.83 14.97
C PHE A 123 13.81 -4.61 15.81
N LYS A 124 14.87 -4.71 16.62
CA LYS A 124 15.51 -3.56 17.25
C LYS A 124 16.71 -3.18 16.41
N VAL A 125 16.73 -1.97 15.88
CA VAL A 125 17.75 -1.48 14.94
C VAL A 125 18.13 -0.03 15.26
N PRO A 126 19.32 0.45 14.85
CA PRO A 126 19.69 1.85 15.03
C PRO A 126 18.66 2.81 14.42
N ALA A 127 18.46 3.96 15.06
CA ALA A 127 17.56 5.03 14.62
C ALA A 127 18.18 5.77 13.43
N SER A 128 18.05 5.19 12.24
CA SER A 128 18.60 5.71 10.97
C SER A 128 17.62 5.48 9.82
N GLU A 129 17.92 6.07 8.66
CA GLU A 129 17.23 5.76 7.42
C GLU A 129 17.47 4.28 7.04
N LEU A 130 16.39 3.56 6.81
CA LEU A 130 16.40 2.12 6.52
C LEU A 130 15.59 1.81 5.27
N THR A 131 15.99 0.75 4.58
CA THR A 131 15.20 0.09 3.55
C THR A 131 14.77 -1.28 4.06
N ILE A 132 13.48 -1.56 4.00
CA ILE A 132 12.91 -2.87 4.30
C ILE A 132 12.68 -3.58 2.98
N ASN A 133 13.28 -4.76 2.82
CA ASN A 133 13.04 -5.64 1.69
C ASN A 133 12.33 -6.89 2.21
N VAL A 134 11.19 -7.20 1.64
CA VAL A 134 10.40 -8.40 1.97
C VAL A 134 10.31 -9.27 0.73
N ARG A 135 10.65 -10.54 0.86
CA ARG A 135 10.45 -11.56 -0.17
C ARG A 135 9.47 -12.62 0.34
N VAL A 136 8.48 -12.92 -0.46
CA VAL A 136 7.58 -14.05 -0.25
C VAL A 136 7.85 -15.10 -1.32
N THR A 137 8.00 -16.35 -0.91
CA THR A 137 8.23 -17.50 -1.79
C THR A 137 7.18 -18.57 -1.53
N ASP A 138 6.45 -18.98 -2.55
CA ASP A 138 5.64 -20.19 -2.50
C ASP A 138 6.54 -21.40 -2.64
N LEU A 139 6.53 -22.30 -1.64
CA LEU A 139 7.45 -23.42 -1.57
C LEU A 139 7.07 -24.60 -2.47
N TYR A 140 5.83 -24.64 -2.99
CA TYR A 140 5.44 -25.65 -3.96
C TYR A 140 5.79 -25.24 -5.39
N THR A 141 5.48 -24.02 -5.79
CA THR A 141 5.79 -23.50 -7.13
C THR A 141 7.22 -23.01 -7.26
N LYS A 142 7.91 -22.72 -6.14
CA LYS A 142 9.23 -22.07 -6.06
C LYS A 142 9.27 -20.65 -6.63
N LYS A 143 8.12 -20.06 -6.90
CA LYS A 143 8.02 -18.68 -7.35
C LYS A 143 8.12 -17.73 -6.16
N SER A 144 8.73 -16.58 -6.38
CA SER A 144 8.90 -15.56 -5.34
C SER A 144 8.75 -14.16 -5.91
N SER A 145 8.22 -13.27 -5.10
CA SER A 145 8.20 -11.82 -5.36
C SER A 145 8.92 -11.06 -4.25
N VAL A 146 9.36 -9.84 -4.56
CA VAL A 146 10.09 -8.97 -3.64
C VAL A 146 9.47 -7.58 -3.70
N LEU A 147 9.14 -7.05 -2.53
CA LEU A 147 8.74 -5.65 -2.36
C LEU A 147 9.73 -4.94 -1.45
N SER A 148 9.91 -3.64 -1.69
CA SER A 148 10.83 -2.80 -0.91
C SER A 148 10.15 -1.49 -0.54
N ASP A 149 10.39 -1.01 0.68
CA ASP A 149 9.93 0.28 1.16
C ASP A 149 10.98 0.95 2.03
N GLY A 150 11.04 2.28 1.98
CA GLY A 150 11.95 3.09 2.75
C GLY A 150 11.32 3.57 4.05
N VAL A 151 12.09 3.53 5.14
CA VAL A 151 11.66 4.04 6.44
C VAL A 151 12.61 5.15 6.87
N ASP A 152 12.13 6.41 6.82
CA ASP A 152 12.89 7.58 7.29
C ASP A 152 12.54 7.87 8.76
N GLN A 153 13.53 7.67 9.63
CA GLN A 153 13.41 7.89 11.08
C GLN A 153 14.06 9.19 11.54
N SER A 154 14.62 9.98 10.62
CA SER A 154 15.38 11.21 10.95
C SER A 154 14.57 12.27 11.71
N LYS A 155 13.23 12.22 11.59
CA LYS A 155 12.30 13.16 12.23
C LYS A 155 11.54 12.57 13.41
N MET A 156 11.87 11.35 13.82
CA MET A 156 11.19 10.68 14.94
C MET A 156 11.56 11.30 16.28
N TYR A 157 12.74 11.89 16.41
CA TYR A 157 13.32 12.42 17.65
C TYR A 157 13.58 13.91 17.57
N ALA A 158 13.27 14.64 18.65
CA ALA A 158 13.67 16.02 18.88
C ALA A 158 13.99 16.19 20.37
N GLY A 159 15.26 16.19 20.73
CA GLY A 159 15.70 16.18 22.13
C GLY A 159 15.18 14.95 22.89
N GLU A 160 14.40 15.22 23.93
CA GLU A 160 13.79 14.17 24.76
C GLU A 160 12.41 13.72 24.25
N LEU A 161 11.87 14.40 23.26
CA LEU A 161 10.57 14.10 22.66
C LEU A 161 10.72 13.17 21.45
N SER A 162 9.86 12.16 21.36
CA SER A 162 9.81 11.24 20.20
C SER A 162 8.40 10.79 19.89
N LEU A 163 8.14 10.56 18.59
CA LEU A 163 6.84 10.17 18.08
C LEU A 163 7.00 9.06 17.05
N GLY A 164 6.33 7.93 17.26
CA GLY A 164 6.33 6.79 16.34
C GLY A 164 5.49 7.01 15.09
N ASN A 165 5.45 6.01 14.21
CA ASN A 165 4.53 6.02 13.08
C ASN A 165 3.08 6.00 13.54
N ILE A 166 2.21 6.61 12.75
CA ILE A 166 0.76 6.51 12.94
C ILE A 166 0.31 5.10 12.48
N ILE A 167 -0.31 4.38 13.39
CA ILE A 167 -0.87 3.05 13.15
C ILE A 167 -2.37 3.21 12.91
N ILE A 168 -2.79 3.16 11.65
CA ILE A 168 -4.22 3.27 11.29
C ILE A 168 -4.85 1.89 11.47
N MET A 169 -6.03 1.87 12.09
CA MET A 169 -6.77 0.65 12.40
C MET A 169 -8.04 0.59 11.56
N ASP A 170 -8.29 -0.57 10.99
CA ASP A 170 -9.57 -0.92 10.38
C ASP A 170 -10.41 -1.69 11.41
N ASN A 171 -11.57 -1.18 11.75
CA ASN A 171 -12.43 -1.80 12.76
C ASN A 171 -13.41 -2.84 12.20
N GLY A 172 -13.32 -3.18 10.91
CA GLY A 172 -14.05 -4.26 10.28
C GLY A 172 -15.54 -4.40 10.67
N VAL A 173 -16.28 -5.22 9.95
CA VAL A 173 -17.73 -5.43 10.16
C VAL A 173 -18.04 -6.11 11.52
N GLU A 174 -17.10 -6.81 12.12
CA GLU A 174 -17.26 -7.55 13.39
C GLU A 174 -16.68 -6.81 14.62
N GLY A 175 -16.28 -5.55 14.48
CA GLY A 175 -15.69 -4.78 15.58
C GLY A 175 -14.27 -5.22 15.99
N VAL A 176 -13.65 -6.12 15.23
CA VAL A 176 -12.26 -6.54 15.47
C VAL A 176 -11.34 -5.52 14.84
N SER A 177 -10.63 -4.77 15.68
CA SER A 177 -9.66 -3.77 15.23
C SER A 177 -8.43 -4.44 14.61
N ARG A 178 -8.17 -4.18 13.34
CA ARG A 178 -7.04 -4.71 12.58
C ARG A 178 -6.16 -3.58 12.08
N LEU A 179 -4.87 -3.84 11.88
CA LEU A 179 -3.99 -2.89 11.21
C LEU A 179 -4.41 -2.71 9.74
N LEU A 180 -4.56 -1.47 9.31
CA LEU A 180 -4.80 -1.14 7.90
C LEU A 180 -3.51 -1.34 7.10
N MET A 181 -3.36 -2.52 6.49
CA MET A 181 -2.13 -2.92 5.80
C MET A 181 -1.98 -2.33 4.39
N ASN A 182 -3.09 -2.13 3.69
CA ASN A 182 -3.08 -1.70 2.28
C ASN A 182 -3.32 -0.20 2.12
N GLU A 183 -3.24 0.55 3.21
CA GLU A 183 -3.56 1.98 3.23
C GLU A 183 -4.93 2.33 2.62
N SER A 184 -5.84 1.36 2.49
CA SER A 184 -7.13 1.55 1.83
C SER A 184 -8.29 1.00 2.64
N PHE A 185 -9.29 1.85 2.88
CA PHE A 185 -10.62 1.45 3.29
C PHE A 185 -11.48 1.25 2.04
N TYR A 186 -12.21 0.15 1.96
CA TYR A 186 -13.08 -0.17 0.83
C TYR A 186 -14.54 0.23 1.06
N GLU A 187 -14.80 0.92 2.15
CA GLU A 187 -16.10 1.50 2.49
C GLU A 187 -15.89 2.88 3.11
N ILE A 188 -16.91 3.72 3.04
CA ILE A 188 -16.89 4.99 3.74
C ILE A 188 -16.96 4.70 5.24
N ILE A 189 -15.94 5.20 5.95
CA ILE A 189 -15.88 5.10 7.41
C ILE A 189 -16.42 6.40 8.04
N ASP A 190 -17.17 6.28 9.10
CA ASP A 190 -17.68 7.38 9.91
C ASP A 190 -16.75 7.73 11.09
N THR A 191 -15.79 6.86 11.36
CA THR A 191 -14.87 6.99 12.47
C THR A 191 -13.48 6.46 12.09
N LEU A 192 -12.46 7.30 12.25
CA LEU A 192 -11.06 6.92 12.06
C LEU A 192 -10.44 6.54 13.41
N HIS A 193 -9.91 5.33 13.47
CA HIS A 193 -9.16 4.83 14.62
C HIS A 193 -7.67 4.78 14.27
N PHE A 194 -6.84 5.37 15.12
CA PHE A 194 -5.39 5.28 14.97
C PHE A 194 -4.66 5.35 16.30
N LYS A 195 -3.42 4.85 16.29
CA LYS A 195 -2.55 4.81 17.44
C LYS A 195 -1.21 5.42 17.10
N VAL A 196 -0.53 5.96 18.11
CA VAL A 196 0.84 6.46 17.97
C VAL A 196 1.57 6.35 19.31
N ARG A 197 2.83 5.94 19.30
CA ARG A 197 3.66 5.94 20.51
C ARG A 197 4.30 7.28 20.71
N LEU A 198 4.12 7.86 21.89
CA LEU A 198 4.74 9.11 22.33
C LEU A 198 5.68 8.82 23.49
N LEU A 199 6.93 9.26 23.37
CA LEU A 199 7.92 9.31 24.46
C LEU A 199 8.32 10.75 24.71
N GLY A 200 8.47 11.14 25.97
CA GLY A 200 8.93 12.47 26.33
C GLY A 200 9.13 12.64 27.84
N ASP A 201 10.02 13.56 28.22
CA ASP A 201 10.38 13.80 29.60
C ASP A 201 9.91 15.17 30.15
N HIS A 202 9.40 16.03 29.26
CA HIS A 202 9.09 17.43 29.62
C HIS A 202 7.63 17.77 29.36
N HIS A 203 6.78 17.49 30.32
CA HIS A 203 5.35 17.86 30.32
C HIS A 203 5.14 19.39 30.54
N PRO A 204 3.98 19.95 30.12
CA PRO A 204 2.90 19.30 29.40
C PRO A 204 3.25 19.02 27.93
N PHE A 205 2.58 18.01 27.35
CA PHE A 205 2.71 17.70 25.93
C PHE A 205 1.50 18.21 25.16
N LYS A 206 1.75 18.96 24.10
CA LYS A 206 0.73 19.42 23.17
C LYS A 206 0.74 18.49 21.94
N VAL A 207 -0.33 17.71 21.79
CA VAL A 207 -0.49 16.80 20.65
C VAL A 207 -1.55 17.35 19.70
N LYS A 208 -1.17 17.58 18.47
CA LYS A 208 -2.05 18.06 17.42
C LYS A 208 -2.16 17.02 16.32
N TYR A 209 -3.37 16.76 15.82
CA TYR A 209 -3.57 15.98 14.60
C TYR A 209 -4.40 16.74 13.57
N GLU A 210 -4.08 16.53 12.31
CA GLU A 210 -4.76 17.11 11.17
C GLU A 210 -5.05 16.04 10.12
N LEU A 211 -6.30 15.94 9.69
CA LEU A 211 -6.70 15.12 8.55
C LEU A 211 -6.94 16.02 7.35
N LYS A 212 -6.27 15.73 6.24
CA LYS A 212 -6.37 16.49 4.99
C LYS A 212 -6.78 15.62 3.83
N VAL A 213 -7.54 16.23 2.92
CA VAL A 213 -7.86 15.70 1.59
C VAL A 213 -7.38 16.73 0.58
N LYS A 214 -6.38 16.37 -0.24
CA LYS A 214 -5.67 17.34 -1.07
C LYS A 214 -5.15 18.49 -0.19
N ASP A 215 -5.59 19.72 -0.41
CA ASP A 215 -5.20 20.90 0.37
C ASP A 215 -6.24 21.30 1.43
N GLU A 216 -7.39 20.60 1.49
CA GLU A 216 -8.47 20.91 2.43
C GLU A 216 -8.26 20.19 3.76
N THR A 217 -8.33 20.91 4.87
CA THR A 217 -8.31 20.34 6.21
C THR A 217 -9.72 19.94 6.64
N LYS A 218 -9.97 18.65 6.80
CA LYS A 218 -11.23 18.08 7.25
C LYS A 218 -11.32 18.04 8.77
N VAL A 219 -10.24 17.70 9.44
CA VAL A 219 -10.17 17.64 10.91
C VAL A 219 -8.90 18.33 11.37
N ASN A 220 -8.98 19.13 12.42
CA ASN A 220 -7.86 19.76 13.10
C ASN A 220 -8.16 19.84 14.60
N LYS A 221 -7.41 19.11 15.41
CA LYS A 221 -7.61 19.06 16.85
C LYS A 221 -6.31 19.08 17.60
N THR A 222 -6.30 19.84 18.69
CA THR A 222 -5.17 19.90 19.63
C THR A 222 -5.62 19.36 20.98
N ILE A 223 -4.80 18.51 21.57
CA ILE A 223 -5.00 17.90 22.88
C ILE A 223 -3.79 18.27 23.75
N LEU A 224 -4.06 18.73 24.95
CA LEU A 224 -3.03 18.93 25.97
C LEU A 224 -2.99 17.70 26.88
N LEU A 225 -1.84 17.06 26.93
CA LEU A 225 -1.59 15.95 27.84
C LEU A 225 -0.80 16.51 29.04
N ASP A 226 -1.52 16.77 30.11
CA ASP A 226 -0.93 17.21 31.39
C ASP A 226 -0.60 15.98 32.24
N HIS A 227 0.50 15.32 31.86
CA HIS A 227 0.99 14.13 32.54
C HIS A 227 2.20 14.50 33.40
N ALA A 228 2.12 14.26 34.69
CA ALA A 228 3.24 14.53 35.60
C ALA A 228 4.41 13.57 35.35
N GLY A 229 5.55 14.11 34.92
CA GLY A 229 6.77 13.34 34.67
C GLY A 229 6.94 12.95 33.19
N SER A 230 7.73 11.90 32.96
CA SER A 230 7.97 11.35 31.63
C SER A 230 6.76 10.56 31.13
N ILE A 231 6.55 10.56 29.80
CA ILE A 231 5.54 9.76 29.14
C ILE A 231 6.22 8.70 28.25
N ASP A 232 5.76 7.46 28.35
CA ASP A 232 5.98 6.37 27.41
C ASP A 232 4.64 5.69 27.21
N SER A 233 3.90 6.10 26.20
CA SER A 233 2.52 5.65 26.01
C SER A 233 2.15 5.48 24.54
N LEU A 234 1.39 4.41 24.27
CA LEU A 234 0.69 4.22 23.01
C LEU A 234 -0.67 4.95 23.10
N LEU A 235 -0.70 6.16 22.56
CA LEU A 235 -1.90 6.98 22.51
C LEU A 235 -2.90 6.42 21.50
N ASN A 236 -4.18 6.35 21.90
CA ASN A 236 -5.27 5.88 21.04
C ASN A 236 -6.19 7.04 20.71
N PHE A 237 -6.53 7.19 19.44
CA PHE A 237 -7.40 8.24 18.93
C PHE A 237 -8.60 7.63 18.22
N VAL A 238 -9.77 8.17 18.53
CA VAL A 238 -11.05 7.87 17.89
C VAL A 238 -11.61 9.19 17.37
N VAL A 239 -11.62 9.34 16.06
CA VAL A 239 -11.94 10.61 15.40
C VAL A 239 -13.20 10.44 14.57
N PRO A 240 -14.36 11.02 15.00
CA PRO A 240 -15.55 11.07 14.15
C PRO A 240 -15.24 11.81 12.84
N LEU A 241 -15.71 11.27 11.76
CA LEU A 241 -15.52 11.79 10.41
C LEU A 241 -16.87 12.17 9.81
N THR A 242 -16.92 13.33 9.21
CA THR A 242 -18.05 13.79 8.39
C THR A 242 -17.59 13.97 6.96
N ASP A 243 -18.48 13.73 6.01
CA ASP A 243 -18.23 13.96 4.58
C ASP A 243 -17.03 13.20 3.99
N MET A 244 -16.76 11.98 4.50
CA MET A 244 -15.78 11.08 3.89
C MET A 244 -16.28 10.61 2.54
N HIS A 245 -15.40 10.64 1.56
CA HIS A 245 -15.69 10.24 0.19
C HIS A 245 -14.49 9.52 -0.43
N TYR A 246 -14.66 8.98 -1.62
CA TYR A 246 -13.60 8.34 -2.40
C TYR A 246 -12.47 9.34 -2.68
N SER A 247 -11.33 9.19 -2.01
CA SER A 247 -10.17 10.09 -2.13
C SER A 247 -8.94 9.57 -1.40
N ASN A 248 -7.84 10.30 -1.56
CA ASN A 248 -6.60 10.12 -0.80
C ASN A 248 -6.59 11.06 0.41
N TYR A 249 -6.28 10.53 1.56
CA TYR A 249 -6.23 11.24 2.83
C TYR A 249 -4.82 11.25 3.40
N SER A 250 -4.45 12.37 4.03
CA SER A 250 -3.20 12.51 4.76
C SER A 250 -3.49 12.84 6.23
N LEU A 251 -3.06 12.00 7.14
CA LEU A 251 -3.14 12.22 8.57
C LEU A 251 -1.77 12.65 9.09
N PHE A 252 -1.72 13.86 9.62
CA PHE A 252 -0.53 14.43 10.25
C PHE A 252 -0.70 14.39 11.76
N MET A 253 0.37 14.08 12.47
CA MET A 253 0.43 14.24 13.91
C MET A 253 1.69 14.98 14.30
N ILE A 254 1.54 15.93 15.22
CA ILE A 254 2.60 16.78 15.73
C ILE A 254 2.54 16.69 17.23
N ALA A 255 3.67 16.45 17.89
CA ALA A 255 3.81 16.59 19.34
C ALA A 255 4.85 17.68 19.66
N GLU A 256 4.56 18.44 20.72
CA GLU A 256 5.41 19.50 21.24
C GLU A 256 5.49 19.37 22.77
N ASP A 257 6.67 19.47 23.34
CA ASP A 257 6.88 19.44 24.79
C ASP A 257 7.01 20.85 25.39
N ALA A 258 7.12 20.93 26.69
CA ALA A 258 7.26 22.21 27.44
C ALA A 258 8.57 22.96 27.10
N LYS A 259 9.59 22.30 26.58
CA LYS A 259 10.86 22.92 26.16
C LYS A 259 10.81 23.43 24.70
N GLY A 260 9.70 23.19 23.99
CA GLY A 260 9.55 23.57 22.60
C GLY A 260 10.15 22.56 21.60
N ASN A 261 10.57 21.38 22.07
CA ASN A 261 10.93 20.29 21.15
C ASN A 261 9.67 19.87 20.37
N ARG A 262 9.82 19.67 19.07
CA ARG A 262 8.70 19.36 18.19
C ARG A 262 9.04 18.21 17.23
N VAL A 263 8.17 17.22 17.18
CA VAL A 263 8.25 16.06 16.30
C VAL A 263 6.97 15.94 15.48
N MET A 264 7.07 15.37 14.31
CA MET A 264 5.95 15.18 13.40
C MET A 264 6.04 13.82 12.72
N THR A 265 4.89 13.17 12.59
CA THR A 265 4.72 11.97 11.77
C THR A 265 3.52 12.13 10.83
N LYS A 266 3.53 11.38 9.74
CA LYS A 266 2.49 11.40 8.72
C LYS A 266 2.15 9.97 8.32
N SER A 267 0.88 9.71 8.08
CA SER A 267 0.40 8.50 7.42
C SER A 267 -0.60 8.88 6.34
N ASN A 268 -0.58 8.17 5.23
CA ASN A 268 -1.55 8.33 4.16
C ASN A 268 -2.49 7.12 4.18
N PHE A 269 -3.74 7.37 3.82
CA PHE A 269 -4.70 6.30 3.55
C PHE A 269 -5.68 6.73 2.47
N ARG A 270 -6.41 5.77 1.95
CA ARG A 270 -7.33 5.97 0.84
C ARG A 270 -8.70 5.44 1.21
N VAL A 271 -9.74 6.09 0.73
CA VAL A 271 -11.09 5.52 0.67
C VAL A 271 -11.32 5.09 -0.77
N ARG A 272 -11.62 3.82 -0.98
CA ARG A 272 -11.73 3.18 -2.30
C ARG A 272 -13.05 2.43 -2.42
N ILE A 273 -13.51 2.28 -3.64
CA ILE A 273 -14.59 1.35 -3.98
C ILE A 273 -13.92 0.02 -4.33
N ARG A 274 -14.40 -1.07 -3.76
CA ARG A 274 -13.91 -2.42 -4.08
C ARG A 274 -14.08 -2.68 -5.58
N GLY A 275 -13.07 -3.28 -6.20
CA GLY A 275 -13.04 -3.55 -7.64
C GLY A 275 -12.62 -2.38 -8.54
N VAL A 276 -12.51 -1.15 -8.00
CA VAL A 276 -11.92 -0.03 -8.74
C VAL A 276 -10.42 0.00 -8.53
N ASN A 277 -9.67 0.03 -9.62
CA ASN A 277 -8.22 -0.01 -9.60
C ASN A 277 -7.59 1.14 -8.79
N PHE A 278 -6.46 0.86 -8.15
CA PHE A 278 -5.69 1.79 -7.32
C PHE A 278 -5.17 3.03 -8.05
N GLU A 279 -5.01 2.98 -9.38
CA GLU A 279 -4.50 4.10 -10.18
C GLU A 279 -5.53 5.20 -10.43
N VAL A 280 -6.80 4.96 -10.09
CA VAL A 280 -7.83 5.98 -10.22
C VAL A 280 -7.80 6.89 -8.99
N ASP A 281 -7.21 8.07 -9.12
CA ASP A 281 -6.99 9.01 -8.02
C ASP A 281 -8.26 9.75 -7.56
N ASN A 282 -9.32 9.71 -8.34
CA ASN A 282 -10.59 10.36 -8.00
C ASN A 282 -11.78 9.75 -8.74
N MET A 283 -13.00 9.99 -8.22
CA MET A 283 -14.24 9.46 -8.76
C MET A 283 -14.54 9.97 -10.19
N ASP A 284 -14.20 11.22 -10.48
CA ASP A 284 -14.44 11.80 -11.81
C ASP A 284 -13.62 11.07 -12.89
N ASP A 285 -12.41 10.64 -12.58
CA ASP A 285 -11.57 9.89 -13.52
C ASP A 285 -12.07 8.46 -13.69
N ALA A 286 -12.52 7.81 -12.60
CA ALA A 286 -13.19 6.51 -12.70
C ALA A 286 -14.41 6.58 -13.65
N MET A 287 -15.26 7.60 -13.51
CA MET A 287 -16.42 7.80 -14.38
C MET A 287 -16.04 8.11 -15.83
N LYS A 288 -15.01 8.93 -16.09
CA LYS A 288 -14.53 9.22 -17.45
C LYS A 288 -14.03 7.98 -18.16
N GLN A 289 -13.44 7.04 -17.45
CA GLN A 289 -12.97 5.79 -18.00
C GLN A 289 -14.12 4.89 -18.49
N LEU A 290 -15.36 5.11 -18.06
CA LEU A 290 -16.53 4.32 -18.47
C LEU A 290 -17.00 4.58 -19.91
N VAL A 291 -16.31 5.38 -20.69
CA VAL A 291 -16.68 5.79 -22.05
C VAL A 291 -16.98 4.61 -23.01
N TYR A 292 -16.47 3.41 -22.72
CA TYR A 292 -16.71 2.20 -23.51
C TYR A 292 -17.91 1.36 -23.01
N LEU A 293 -18.45 1.68 -21.83
CA LEU A 293 -19.61 1.00 -21.25
C LEU A 293 -20.84 1.92 -21.13
N ALA A 294 -20.62 3.21 -20.92
CA ALA A 294 -21.66 4.21 -20.69
C ALA A 294 -21.60 5.29 -21.79
N ASN A 295 -22.76 5.75 -22.23
CA ASN A 295 -22.80 6.88 -23.15
C ASN A 295 -22.54 8.21 -22.40
N ASN A 296 -22.19 9.24 -23.19
CA ASN A 296 -21.85 10.56 -22.63
C ASN A 296 -22.94 11.17 -21.73
N ARG A 297 -24.23 10.85 -21.95
CA ARG A 297 -25.32 11.33 -21.12
C ARG A 297 -25.30 10.64 -19.75
N GLN A 298 -25.10 9.34 -19.72
CA GLN A 298 -25.01 8.56 -18.48
C GLN A 298 -23.80 9.01 -17.64
N ILE A 299 -22.64 9.22 -18.26
CA ILE A 299 -21.45 9.71 -17.57
C ILE A 299 -21.71 11.09 -16.97
N LYS A 300 -22.31 12.02 -17.73
CA LYS A 300 -22.67 13.36 -17.21
C LYS A 300 -23.69 13.31 -16.09
N GLU A 301 -24.63 12.40 -16.11
CA GLU A 301 -25.60 12.23 -15.01
C GLU A 301 -24.90 11.67 -13.76
N MET A 302 -24.02 10.68 -13.89
CA MET A 302 -23.26 10.15 -12.76
C MET A 302 -22.35 11.20 -12.10
N MET A 303 -21.80 12.13 -12.88
CA MET A 303 -20.92 13.20 -12.39
C MET A 303 -21.65 14.36 -11.73
N LYS A 304 -22.98 14.35 -11.65
CA LYS A 304 -23.75 15.40 -10.97
C LYS A 304 -23.70 15.23 -9.46
N GLY A 305 -23.74 16.37 -8.77
CA GLY A 305 -23.81 16.42 -7.32
C GLY A 305 -22.46 16.56 -6.62
N ASN A 306 -22.48 16.39 -5.31
CA ASN A 306 -21.28 16.36 -4.48
C ASN A 306 -20.56 15.00 -4.57
N GLU A 307 -19.40 14.84 -3.94
CA GLU A 307 -18.58 13.63 -4.04
C GLU A 307 -19.30 12.38 -3.49
N LEU A 308 -20.17 12.51 -2.49
CA LEU A 308 -20.97 11.38 -1.99
C LEU A 308 -22.03 10.95 -3.01
N GLU A 309 -22.77 11.91 -3.58
CA GLU A 309 -23.77 11.65 -4.62
C GLU A 309 -23.13 11.02 -5.86
N LYS A 310 -21.98 11.50 -6.29
CA LYS A 310 -21.21 10.89 -7.39
C LYS A 310 -20.81 9.45 -7.07
N THR A 311 -20.33 9.19 -5.86
CA THR A 311 -19.95 7.84 -5.43
C THR A 311 -21.16 6.90 -5.45
N GLU A 312 -22.32 7.37 -4.99
CA GLU A 312 -23.55 6.58 -5.00
C GLU A 312 -24.06 6.34 -6.43
N ASN A 313 -24.05 7.36 -7.28
CA ASN A 313 -24.39 7.22 -8.70
C ASN A 313 -23.50 6.20 -9.41
N PHE A 314 -22.21 6.21 -9.13
CA PHE A 314 -21.24 5.24 -9.66
C PHE A 314 -21.53 3.82 -9.17
N LYS A 315 -21.78 3.64 -7.87
CA LYS A 315 -22.15 2.34 -7.30
C LYS A 315 -23.45 1.81 -7.91
N ASN A 316 -24.44 2.65 -8.06
CA ASN A 316 -25.73 2.26 -8.67
C ASN A 316 -25.58 1.87 -10.14
N PHE A 317 -24.72 2.54 -10.91
CA PHE A 317 -24.40 2.16 -12.29
C PHE A 317 -23.83 0.75 -12.34
N TRP A 318 -22.86 0.42 -11.52
CA TRP A 318 -22.24 -0.92 -11.50
C TRP A 318 -23.14 -1.99 -10.91
N ALA A 319 -23.94 -1.68 -9.91
CA ALA A 319 -24.93 -2.61 -9.35
C ALA A 319 -25.98 -3.02 -10.40
N ALA A 320 -26.32 -2.14 -11.34
CA ALA A 320 -27.23 -2.45 -12.45
C ALA A 320 -26.59 -3.38 -13.50
N LEU A 321 -25.28 -3.48 -13.54
CA LEU A 321 -24.51 -4.32 -14.47
C LEU A 321 -23.89 -5.55 -13.78
N ASP A 322 -24.14 -5.74 -12.51
CA ASP A 322 -23.58 -6.82 -11.71
C ASP A 322 -24.11 -8.18 -12.21
N PRO A 323 -23.23 -9.10 -12.66
CA PRO A 323 -23.66 -10.43 -13.14
C PRO A 323 -24.05 -11.35 -12.00
N THR A 324 -23.63 -11.08 -10.76
CA THR A 324 -23.86 -11.91 -9.55
C THR A 324 -24.39 -11.07 -8.39
N PRO A 325 -25.59 -10.43 -8.51
CA PRO A 325 -26.16 -9.62 -7.45
C PRO A 325 -26.30 -10.43 -6.16
N GLY A 326 -25.69 -9.97 -5.09
CA GLY A 326 -25.68 -10.64 -3.78
C GLY A 326 -24.33 -11.18 -3.35
N THR A 327 -23.31 -11.09 -4.18
CA THR A 327 -21.91 -11.20 -3.78
C THR A 327 -21.37 -9.82 -3.37
N ILE A 328 -20.24 -9.80 -2.66
CA ILE A 328 -19.57 -8.55 -2.28
C ILE A 328 -18.84 -7.92 -3.47
N GLU A 329 -18.45 -8.74 -4.41
CA GLU A 329 -17.62 -8.39 -5.56
C GLU A 329 -18.49 -8.28 -6.82
N ASN A 330 -18.21 -7.29 -7.66
CA ASN A 330 -18.80 -7.16 -8.99
C ASN A 330 -17.73 -7.51 -10.01
N GLU A 331 -17.75 -8.73 -10.51
CA GLU A 331 -16.72 -9.29 -11.37
C GLU A 331 -16.58 -8.51 -12.69
N LEU A 332 -17.67 -7.95 -13.19
CA LEU A 332 -17.65 -7.12 -14.40
C LEU A 332 -16.90 -5.81 -14.17
N MET A 333 -17.10 -5.18 -13.01
CA MET A 333 -16.41 -3.95 -12.64
C MET A 333 -14.91 -4.22 -12.43
N GLU A 334 -14.57 -5.29 -11.73
CA GLU A 334 -13.18 -5.68 -11.49
C GLU A 334 -12.44 -5.95 -12.79
N GLU A 335 -13.02 -6.75 -13.67
CA GLU A 335 -12.42 -7.06 -14.97
C GLU A 335 -12.28 -5.81 -15.85
N TYR A 336 -13.27 -4.92 -15.84
CA TYR A 336 -13.20 -3.67 -16.60
C TYR A 336 -12.03 -2.79 -16.14
N TYR A 337 -11.93 -2.51 -14.83
CA TYR A 337 -10.86 -1.67 -14.31
C TYR A 337 -9.49 -2.36 -14.34
N ARG A 338 -9.44 -3.69 -14.27
CA ARG A 338 -8.21 -4.44 -14.53
C ARG A 338 -7.68 -4.20 -15.95
N ARG A 339 -8.57 -4.18 -16.96
CA ARG A 339 -8.19 -3.85 -18.33
C ARG A 339 -7.79 -2.40 -18.50
N VAL A 340 -8.48 -1.48 -17.85
CA VAL A 340 -8.10 -0.06 -17.83
C VAL A 340 -6.68 0.10 -17.27
N ALA A 341 -6.38 -0.54 -16.15
CA ALA A 341 -5.04 -0.54 -15.55
C ALA A 341 -3.98 -1.09 -16.50
N PHE A 342 -4.22 -2.26 -17.05
CA PHE A 342 -3.30 -2.86 -18.01
C PHE A 342 -3.05 -1.92 -19.21
N SER A 343 -4.10 -1.28 -19.73
CA SER A 343 -3.95 -0.34 -20.84
C SER A 343 -3.16 0.91 -20.45
N MET A 344 -3.33 1.40 -19.22
CA MET A 344 -2.54 2.52 -18.68
C MET A 344 -1.06 2.14 -18.59
N GLU A 345 -0.74 1.00 -18.06
CA GLU A 345 0.64 0.52 -17.92
C GLU A 345 1.29 0.25 -19.28
N ALA A 346 0.58 -0.47 -20.17
CA ALA A 346 1.16 -0.96 -21.42
C ALA A 346 1.22 0.08 -22.54
N PHE A 347 0.32 1.08 -22.55
CA PHE A 347 0.12 1.96 -23.71
C PHE A 347 0.15 3.45 -23.41
N THR A 348 0.40 3.88 -22.17
CA THR A 348 0.57 5.30 -21.85
C THR A 348 1.93 5.81 -22.34
N VAL A 349 1.92 6.76 -23.30
CA VAL A 349 3.12 7.42 -23.82
C VAL A 349 2.93 8.94 -23.78
N VAL A 350 1.98 9.48 -24.54
CA VAL A 350 1.64 10.90 -24.63
C VAL A 350 0.25 11.18 -24.05
N GLN A 351 -0.62 10.19 -24.14
CA GLN A 351 -1.98 10.21 -23.58
C GLN A 351 -2.17 8.95 -22.74
N GLU A 352 -3.19 8.97 -21.87
CA GLU A 352 -3.56 7.83 -21.02
C GLU A 352 -3.83 6.59 -21.88
N GLY A 353 -3.26 5.46 -21.49
CA GLY A 353 -3.25 4.24 -22.27
C GLY A 353 -4.65 3.79 -22.73
N TRP A 354 -5.66 3.89 -21.85
CA TRP A 354 -7.06 3.54 -22.15
C TRP A 354 -7.71 4.42 -23.24
N LYS A 355 -7.14 5.58 -23.57
CA LYS A 355 -7.61 6.46 -24.67
C LYS A 355 -6.94 6.16 -25.99
N THR A 356 -5.95 5.28 -26.00
CA THR A 356 -5.26 4.88 -27.24
C THR A 356 -6.05 3.79 -27.99
N ASP A 357 -5.86 3.69 -29.30
CA ASP A 357 -6.49 2.65 -30.11
C ASP A 357 -6.14 1.22 -29.62
N ARG A 358 -4.93 1.04 -29.07
CA ARG A 358 -4.48 -0.24 -28.50
C ARG A 358 -5.10 -0.52 -27.12
N GLY A 359 -5.28 0.51 -26.30
CA GLY A 359 -5.90 0.37 -24.99
C GLY A 359 -7.42 0.19 -25.04
N MET A 360 -8.03 0.53 -26.18
CA MET A 360 -9.46 0.39 -26.43
C MET A 360 -9.87 -1.06 -26.72
N ILE A 361 -8.98 -1.88 -27.30
CA ILE A 361 -9.21 -3.27 -27.66
C ILE A 361 -8.86 -4.21 -26.51
#